data_971b341b4c12f935eb579bdcc5cebb8b
#
_entry.id   971b341b4c12f935eb579bdcc5cebb8b
#
_cell.length_a   1.000
_cell.length_b   1.000
_cell.length_c   1.000
_cell.angle_alpha   90.00
_cell.angle_beta   90.00
_cell.angle_gamma   90.00
#
_symmetry.space_group_name_H-M   'P 1'
#
loop_
_entity.id
_entity.type
_entity.pdbx_description
1 polymer ?
#
loop_
_entity_poly.entity_id
_entity_poly.type
_entity_poly.pdbx_seq_one_letter_code
_entity_poly.pdbx_strand_id
1 'polypeptide(L)'
;MNEYYQSPLSQRYASKEMQALFSNDKKFTTWRRLWIALAESEKELGLDITEEQIEELKAHALDINYDVAKAREKEVRHDVMSHVYAYGVQCPKAKGIIHLGATSCYVGDNTDLIIMHEALELVQKKICLLYTSPSPRD
;
A
#
# COMPACT_ATOMS: atom_id res chain seq x y z
N MET A 1 -19.94 -8.95 20.36
CA MET A 1 -18.86 -9.51 21.19
C MET A 1 -17.77 -8.47 21.33
N ASN A 2 -17.43 -8.08 22.58
CA ASN A 2 -16.38 -7.08 22.88
C ASN A 2 -15.14 -7.77 23.47
N GLU A 3 -14.77 -8.90 22.90
CA GLU A 3 -13.70 -9.76 23.43
C GLU A 3 -12.29 -9.30 23.04
N TYR A 4 -12.19 -8.38 22.07
CA TYR A 4 -10.91 -7.89 21.56
C TYR A 4 -10.77 -6.40 21.81
N TYR A 5 -9.55 -5.97 22.06
CA TYR A 5 -9.22 -4.56 22.18
C TYR A 5 -9.56 -3.81 20.89
N GLN A 6 -10.22 -2.66 21.06
CA GLN A 6 -10.54 -1.74 19.97
C GLN A 6 -10.07 -0.33 20.36
N SER A 7 -9.41 0.34 19.43
CA SER A 7 -8.93 1.70 19.67
C SER A 7 -10.10 2.70 19.65
N PRO A 8 -10.29 3.47 20.73
CA PRO A 8 -11.30 4.55 20.72
C PRO A 8 -10.99 5.63 19.68
N LEU A 9 -9.73 5.83 19.31
CA LEU A 9 -9.34 6.77 18.25
C LEU A 9 -9.95 6.37 16.91
N SER A 10 -9.82 5.11 16.53
CA SER A 10 -10.40 4.61 15.28
C SER A 10 -11.92 4.57 15.31
N GLN A 11 -12.52 4.19 16.45
CA GLN A 11 -13.96 4.01 16.56
C GLN A 11 -14.77 5.29 16.66
N ARG A 12 -14.23 6.30 17.37
CA ARG A 12 -14.99 7.49 17.76
C ARG A 12 -14.49 8.78 17.13
N TYR A 13 -13.18 8.90 16.92
CA TYR A 13 -12.56 10.20 16.62
C TYR A 13 -11.95 10.28 15.23
N ALA A 14 -11.38 9.20 14.69
CA ALA A 14 -10.80 9.23 13.36
C ALA A 14 -11.89 9.30 12.28
N SER A 15 -11.70 10.18 11.30
CA SER A 15 -12.56 10.23 10.12
C SER A 15 -12.40 8.96 9.27
N LYS A 16 -13.41 8.64 8.47
CA LYS A 16 -13.33 7.51 7.52
C LYS A 16 -12.16 7.66 6.54
N GLU A 17 -11.89 8.90 6.11
CA GLU A 17 -10.77 9.23 5.22
C GLU A 17 -9.43 8.89 5.86
N MET A 18 -9.21 9.29 7.13
CA MET A 18 -7.97 8.97 7.86
C MET A 18 -7.83 7.46 8.08
N GLN A 19 -8.91 6.77 8.42
CA GLN A 19 -8.88 5.31 8.57
C GLN A 19 -8.56 4.59 7.26
N ALA A 20 -9.08 5.08 6.12
CA ALA A 20 -8.78 4.53 4.81
C ALA A 20 -7.30 4.66 4.45
N LEU A 21 -6.65 5.79 4.79
CA LEU A 21 -5.20 5.99 4.57
C LEU A 21 -4.34 4.95 5.30
N PHE A 22 -4.76 4.50 6.48
CA PHE A 22 -4.03 3.50 7.27
C PHE A 22 -4.60 2.07 7.14
N SER A 23 -5.44 1.83 6.12
CA SER A 23 -5.98 0.51 5.85
C SER A 23 -4.96 -0.43 5.19
N ASN A 24 -5.19 -1.73 5.33
CA ASN A 24 -4.42 -2.74 4.62
C ASN A 24 -4.54 -2.59 3.10
N ASP A 25 -5.72 -2.23 2.59
CA ASP A 25 -5.92 -2.01 1.16
C ASP A 25 -5.00 -0.90 0.65
N LYS A 26 -4.95 0.25 1.34
CA LYS A 26 -4.05 1.35 0.99
C LYS A 26 -2.58 0.92 1.06
N LYS A 27 -2.18 0.22 2.13
CA LYS A 27 -0.82 -0.28 2.31
C LYS A 27 -0.39 -1.18 1.15
N PHE A 28 -1.14 -2.23 0.87
CA PHE A 28 -0.72 -3.25 -0.08
C PHE A 28 -0.93 -2.85 -1.54
N THR A 29 -1.90 -2.01 -1.87
CA THR A 29 -2.00 -1.43 -3.21
C THR A 29 -0.84 -0.46 -3.47
N THR A 30 -0.37 0.26 -2.45
CA THR A 30 0.83 1.09 -2.56
C THR A 30 2.08 0.25 -2.79
N TRP A 31 2.23 -0.91 -2.14
CA TRP A 31 3.31 -1.85 -2.43
C TRP A 31 3.31 -2.28 -3.91
N ARG A 32 2.14 -2.63 -4.46
CA ARG A 32 2.03 -3.01 -5.87
C ARG A 32 2.41 -1.86 -6.81
N ARG A 33 1.99 -0.65 -6.50
CA ARG A 33 2.40 0.55 -7.27
C ARG A 33 3.91 0.75 -7.24
N LEU A 34 4.55 0.56 -6.10
CA LEU A 34 6.01 0.66 -5.97
C LEU A 34 6.73 -0.45 -6.77
N TRP A 35 6.22 -1.68 -6.78
CA TRP A 35 6.78 -2.75 -7.62
C TRP A 35 6.61 -2.49 -9.12
N ILE A 36 5.49 -1.89 -9.53
CA ILE A 36 5.30 -1.47 -10.93
C ILE A 36 6.31 -0.38 -11.29
N ALA A 37 6.45 0.66 -10.46
CA ALA A 37 7.41 1.73 -10.68
C ALA A 37 8.86 1.23 -10.72
N LEU A 38 9.20 0.23 -9.88
CA LEU A 38 10.50 -0.43 -9.91
C LEU A 38 10.73 -1.11 -11.26
N ALA A 39 9.80 -1.95 -11.70
CA ALA A 39 9.90 -2.66 -12.97
C ALA A 39 9.98 -1.71 -14.19
N GLU A 40 9.22 -0.61 -14.18
CA GLU A 40 9.30 0.42 -15.22
C GLU A 40 10.69 1.07 -15.24
N SER A 41 11.23 1.45 -14.07
CA SER A 41 12.56 2.05 -13.97
C SER A 41 13.67 1.09 -14.38
N GLU A 42 13.59 -0.17 -13.97
CA GLU A 42 14.54 -1.20 -14.35
C GLU A 42 14.55 -1.47 -15.87
N LYS A 43 13.37 -1.45 -16.50
CA LYS A 43 13.24 -1.52 -17.95
C LYS A 43 13.90 -0.34 -18.64
N GLU A 44 13.68 0.89 -18.15
CA GLU A 44 14.34 2.09 -18.69
C GLU A 44 15.86 2.02 -18.59
N LEU A 45 16.38 1.37 -17.54
CA LEU A 45 17.80 1.13 -17.34
C LEU A 45 18.36 -0.02 -18.21
N GLY A 46 17.52 -0.68 -19.00
CA GLY A 46 17.94 -1.70 -19.96
C GLY A 46 17.91 -3.14 -19.43
N LEU A 47 17.24 -3.41 -18.31
CA LEU A 47 16.97 -4.77 -17.89
C LEU A 47 15.98 -5.45 -18.85
N ASP A 48 16.06 -6.77 -18.96
CA ASP A 48 15.19 -7.58 -19.82
C ASP A 48 13.78 -7.73 -19.20
N ILE A 49 13.06 -6.61 -19.18
CA ILE A 49 11.68 -6.52 -18.70
C ILE A 49 10.79 -6.09 -19.88
N THR A 50 9.76 -6.88 -20.15
CA THR A 50 8.86 -6.63 -21.29
C THR A 50 7.70 -5.73 -20.90
N GLU A 51 7.14 -5.02 -21.89
CA GLU A 51 5.90 -4.24 -21.69
C GLU A 51 4.74 -5.11 -21.22
N GLU A 52 4.68 -6.33 -21.77
CA GLU A 52 3.63 -7.29 -21.43
C GLU A 52 3.64 -7.68 -19.93
N GLN A 53 4.84 -7.78 -19.34
CA GLN A 53 4.98 -8.03 -17.89
C GLN A 53 4.51 -6.84 -17.07
N ILE A 54 4.85 -5.63 -17.47
CA ILE A 54 4.43 -4.39 -16.78
C ILE A 54 2.90 -4.22 -16.87
N GLU A 55 2.30 -4.44 -18.03
CA GLU A 55 0.85 -4.35 -18.21
C GLU A 55 0.11 -5.43 -17.38
N GLU A 56 0.66 -6.62 -17.26
CA GLU A 56 0.11 -7.67 -16.39
C GLU A 56 0.12 -7.22 -14.91
N LEU A 57 1.22 -6.60 -14.45
CA LEU A 57 1.29 -6.03 -13.09
C LEU A 57 0.24 -4.93 -12.91
N LYS A 58 0.12 -3.99 -13.85
CA LYS A 58 -0.86 -2.90 -13.78
C LYS A 58 -2.29 -3.42 -13.73
N ALA A 59 -2.61 -4.44 -14.50
CA ALA A 59 -3.94 -5.05 -14.52
C ALA A 59 -4.38 -5.58 -13.15
N HIS A 60 -3.44 -6.04 -12.34
CA HIS A 60 -3.69 -6.62 -11.01
C HIS A 60 -3.23 -5.71 -9.86
N ALA A 61 -3.05 -4.41 -10.10
CA ALA A 61 -2.55 -3.49 -9.08
C ALA A 61 -3.47 -3.33 -7.85
N LEU A 62 -4.77 -3.52 -8.02
CA LEU A 62 -5.78 -3.23 -6.99
C LEU A 62 -6.49 -4.47 -6.43
N ASP A 63 -6.48 -5.60 -7.10
CA ASP A 63 -7.21 -6.81 -6.72
C ASP A 63 -6.35 -7.77 -5.87
N ILE A 64 -6.10 -7.41 -4.64
CA ILE A 64 -5.23 -8.18 -3.74
C ILE A 64 -5.92 -9.45 -3.25
N ASN A 65 -5.29 -10.62 -3.46
CA ASN A 65 -5.74 -11.87 -2.89
C ASN A 65 -5.14 -12.06 -1.49
N TYR A 66 -5.86 -11.58 -0.48
CA TYR A 66 -5.44 -11.66 0.92
C TYR A 66 -5.34 -13.09 1.45
N ASP A 67 -6.17 -14.01 0.96
CA ASP A 67 -6.17 -15.40 1.45
C ASP A 67 -4.90 -16.12 1.03
N VAL A 68 -4.46 -15.92 -0.22
CA VAL A 68 -3.18 -16.46 -0.72
C VAL A 68 -2.01 -15.83 0.03
N ALA A 69 -2.02 -14.52 0.26
CA ALA A 69 -0.96 -13.83 0.99
C ALA A 69 -0.87 -14.36 2.44
N LYS A 70 -1.99 -14.44 3.16
CA LYS A 70 -2.04 -14.96 4.54
C LYS A 70 -1.63 -16.42 4.66
N ALA A 71 -2.03 -17.27 3.69
CA ALA A 71 -1.61 -18.66 3.68
C ALA A 71 -0.09 -18.77 3.51
N ARG A 72 0.47 -18.00 2.59
CA ARG A 72 1.91 -17.99 2.34
C ARG A 72 2.71 -17.42 3.52
N GLU A 73 2.19 -16.39 4.19
CA GLU A 73 2.84 -15.79 5.35
C GLU A 73 2.98 -16.77 6.51
N LYS A 74 2.01 -17.65 6.74
CA LYS A 74 2.12 -18.71 7.74
C LYS A 74 3.28 -19.68 7.48
N GLU A 75 3.62 -19.90 6.21
CA GLU A 75 4.72 -20.77 5.81
C GLU A 75 6.07 -20.08 5.90
N VAL A 76 6.19 -18.88 5.31
CA VAL A 76 7.49 -18.19 5.16
C VAL A 76 7.79 -17.20 6.27
N ARG A 77 6.78 -16.82 7.06
CA ARG A 77 6.87 -15.84 8.16
C ARG A 77 7.48 -14.51 7.74
N HIS A 78 7.10 -14.05 6.56
CA HIS A 78 7.60 -12.82 5.96
C HIS A 78 6.49 -12.18 5.11
N ASP A 79 6.02 -11.02 5.54
CA ASP A 79 4.89 -10.31 4.94
C ASP A 79 5.16 -9.88 3.48
N VAL A 80 6.28 -9.19 3.21
CA VAL A 80 6.61 -8.71 1.87
C VAL A 80 6.72 -9.87 0.90
N MET A 81 7.44 -10.95 1.25
CA MET A 81 7.59 -12.12 0.37
C MET A 81 6.28 -12.87 0.15
N SER A 82 5.37 -12.83 1.12
CA SER A 82 4.02 -13.39 0.98
C SER A 82 3.18 -12.62 -0.03
N HIS A 83 3.28 -11.30 -0.02
CA HIS A 83 2.61 -10.44 -1.01
C HIS A 83 3.26 -10.51 -2.39
N VAL A 84 4.59 -10.65 -2.49
CA VAL A 84 5.29 -10.94 -3.75
C VAL A 84 4.78 -12.25 -4.36
N TYR A 85 4.65 -13.29 -3.54
CA TYR A 85 4.10 -14.57 -3.99
C TYR A 85 2.65 -14.44 -4.46
N ALA A 86 1.78 -13.81 -3.67
CA ALA A 86 0.37 -13.63 -4.02
C ALA A 86 0.20 -12.82 -5.31
N TYR A 87 1.03 -11.80 -5.52
CA TYR A 87 1.04 -11.02 -6.76
C TYR A 87 1.53 -11.86 -7.94
N GLY A 88 2.59 -12.65 -7.75
CA GLY A 88 3.12 -13.54 -8.78
C GLY A 88 2.18 -14.66 -9.21
N VAL A 89 1.26 -15.11 -8.32
CA VAL A 89 0.19 -16.05 -8.68
C VAL A 89 -0.80 -15.42 -9.67
N GLN A 90 -1.10 -14.14 -9.50
CA GLN A 90 -1.97 -13.39 -10.41
C GLN A 90 -1.25 -12.96 -11.70
N CYS A 91 0.07 -12.77 -11.64
CA CYS A 91 0.90 -12.26 -12.73
C CYS A 91 1.99 -13.28 -13.12
N PRO A 92 1.62 -14.40 -13.76
CA PRO A 92 2.59 -15.49 -14.07
C PRO A 92 3.74 -15.07 -15.00
N LYS A 93 3.52 -14.14 -15.94
CA LYS A 93 4.55 -13.60 -16.81
C LYS A 93 5.52 -12.68 -16.09
N ALA A 94 5.01 -11.87 -15.17
CA ALA A 94 5.80 -10.92 -14.42
C ALA A 94 6.38 -11.48 -13.11
N LYS A 95 6.02 -12.68 -12.70
CA LYS A 95 6.40 -13.28 -11.42
C LYS A 95 7.90 -13.16 -11.10
N GLY A 96 8.77 -13.28 -12.09
CA GLY A 96 10.22 -13.26 -11.90
C GLY A 96 10.81 -11.88 -11.70
N ILE A 97 10.08 -10.81 -12.00
CA ILE A 97 10.55 -9.42 -11.91
C ILE A 97 9.95 -8.64 -10.74
N ILE A 98 8.97 -9.22 -10.04
CA ILE A 98 8.39 -8.55 -8.86
C ILE A 98 9.46 -8.47 -7.77
N HIS A 99 9.69 -7.24 -7.26
CA HIS A 99 10.66 -7.00 -6.19
C HIS A 99 12.13 -7.31 -6.58
N LEU A 100 12.45 -7.30 -7.86
CA LEU A 100 13.78 -7.57 -8.36
C LEU A 100 14.79 -6.54 -7.82
N GLY A 101 15.92 -7.00 -7.30
CA GLY A 101 16.97 -6.15 -6.77
C GLY A 101 16.62 -5.30 -5.52
N ALA A 102 15.38 -5.35 -5.04
CA ALA A 102 14.93 -4.56 -3.90
C ALA A 102 15.01 -5.33 -2.57
N THR A 103 15.08 -4.60 -1.47
CA THR A 103 14.91 -5.12 -0.10
C THR A 103 13.48 -4.91 0.37
N SER A 104 13.08 -5.60 1.46
CA SER A 104 11.74 -5.42 2.05
C SER A 104 11.44 -3.98 2.44
N CYS A 105 12.45 -3.22 2.87
CA CYS A 105 12.33 -1.80 3.22
C CYS A 105 11.98 -0.92 2.01
N TYR A 106 12.26 -1.35 0.79
CA TYR A 106 11.86 -0.59 -0.40
C TYR A 106 10.35 -0.31 -0.40
N VAL A 107 9.53 -1.32 -0.25
CA VAL A 107 8.07 -1.12 -0.21
C VAL A 107 7.58 -0.67 1.16
N GLY A 108 8.17 -1.16 2.25
CA GLY A 108 7.79 -0.81 3.61
C GLY A 108 7.96 0.68 3.89
N ASP A 109 9.19 1.15 3.85
CA ASP A 109 9.55 2.52 4.25
C ASP A 109 8.97 3.56 3.28
N ASN A 110 9.01 3.31 1.96
CA ASN A 110 8.42 4.24 1.00
C ASN A 110 6.90 4.32 1.13
N THR A 111 6.22 3.21 1.41
CA THR A 111 4.77 3.24 1.67
C THR A 111 4.43 4.04 2.92
N ASP A 112 5.19 3.88 4.00
CA ASP A 112 4.98 4.62 5.23
C ASP A 112 5.16 6.13 5.01
N LEU A 113 6.17 6.55 4.24
CA LEU A 113 6.37 7.96 3.87
C LEU A 113 5.21 8.50 3.01
N ILE A 114 4.73 7.75 2.04
CA ILE A 114 3.59 8.14 1.19
C ILE A 114 2.34 8.32 2.04
N ILE A 115 2.02 7.35 2.88
CA ILE A 115 0.83 7.40 3.75
C ILE A 115 0.94 8.55 4.75
N MET A 116 2.12 8.75 5.34
CA MET A 116 2.37 9.85 6.29
C MET A 116 2.18 11.21 5.62
N HIS A 117 2.70 11.39 4.41
CA HIS A 117 2.51 12.61 3.63
C HIS A 117 1.02 12.89 3.36
N GLU A 118 0.28 11.90 2.85
CA GLU A 118 -1.16 12.04 2.58
C GLU A 118 -1.96 12.31 3.87
N ALA A 119 -1.58 11.69 4.98
CA ALA A 119 -2.21 11.91 6.28
C ALA A 119 -1.96 13.34 6.80
N LEU A 120 -0.75 13.86 6.65
CA LEU A 120 -0.42 15.25 7.01
C LEU A 120 -1.16 16.26 6.14
N GLU A 121 -1.31 16.01 4.84
CA GLU A 121 -2.13 16.86 3.96
C GLU A 121 -3.60 16.88 4.42
N LEU A 122 -4.15 15.74 4.82
CA LEU A 122 -5.51 15.67 5.34
C LEU A 122 -5.67 16.46 6.65
N VAL A 123 -4.72 16.35 7.57
CA VAL A 123 -4.69 17.13 8.81
C VAL A 123 -4.59 18.63 8.50
N GLN A 124 -3.69 19.03 7.59
CA GLN A 124 -3.52 20.42 7.17
C GLN A 124 -4.84 21.01 6.65
N LYS A 125 -5.53 20.28 5.76
CA LYS A 125 -6.85 20.71 5.24
C LYS A 125 -7.86 20.95 6.37
N LYS A 126 -7.91 20.06 7.37
CA LYS A 126 -8.83 20.19 8.52
C LYS A 126 -8.46 21.37 9.43
N ILE A 127 -7.19 21.61 9.67
CA ILE A 127 -6.71 22.77 10.45
C ILE A 127 -7.05 24.07 9.71
N CYS A 128 -6.84 24.14 8.40
CA CYS A 128 -7.22 25.32 7.61
C CYS A 128 -8.73 25.62 7.70
N LEU A 129 -9.58 24.61 7.64
CA LEU A 129 -11.02 24.77 7.80
C LEU A 129 -11.39 25.28 9.19
N LEU A 130 -10.72 24.77 10.24
CA LEU A 130 -10.95 25.24 11.61
C LEU A 130 -10.53 26.70 11.79
N TYR A 131 -9.36 27.07 11.25
CA TYR A 131 -8.83 28.44 11.32
C TYR A 131 -9.70 29.47 10.59
N THR A 132 -10.32 29.08 9.48
CA THR A 132 -11.18 29.96 8.67
C THR A 132 -12.65 29.93 9.07
N SER A 133 -13.05 29.06 10.01
CA SER A 133 -14.42 29.02 10.54
C SER A 133 -14.68 30.25 11.38
N PRO A 134 -15.86 30.90 11.21
CA PRO A 134 -16.28 32.01 12.11
C PRO A 134 -16.41 31.50 13.54
N SER A 135 -15.86 32.28 14.48
CA SER A 135 -16.00 31.96 15.89
C SER A 135 -17.47 32.13 16.33
N PRO A 136 -18.03 31.26 17.18
CA PRO A 136 -19.35 31.45 17.75
C PRO A 136 -19.47 32.73 18.62
N ARG A 137 -18.34 33.41 18.84
CA ARG A 137 -18.25 34.66 19.62
C ARG A 137 -18.16 35.92 18.76
N ASP A 138 -18.02 35.77 17.46
CA ASP A 138 -18.03 36.83 16.47
C ASP A 138 -19.46 37.04 15.92
#